data_85664910020973908ca70c2cacaa0af2
#
_entry.id   85664910020973908ca70c2cacaa0af2
#
_cell.length_a   1.000
_cell.length_b   1.000
_cell.length_c   1.000
_cell.angle_alpha   90.00
_cell.angle_beta   90.00
_cell.angle_gamma   90.00
#
_symmetry.space_group_name_H-M   'P 1'
#
loop_
_entity.id
_entity.type
_entity.pdbx_description
1 polymer ?
#
loop_
_entity_poly.entity_id
_entity_poly.type
_entity_poly.pdbx_seq_one_letter_code
_entity_poly.pdbx_strand_id
1 'polypeptide(L)'
;MFSKEKMDINKRKQHILNEYKKSLKQNIMTSRFNNFTYNENKAYREKNPHIGCAYCTPYPITLDIPQDNILYILEMNNDINKIMGIGMIINKNSKYAKSVYTHGNYNRNIYIGKYRIDRSELTEQEEVIMKAFDILCFKTNNHMKRGQGILQFPVKSLYRIKKPV
;
A
#
# COMPACT_ATOMS: atom_id res chain seq x y z
N MET A 1 -9.65 44.50 -6.25
CA MET A 1 -8.68 44.17 -5.21
C MET A 1 -9.00 42.85 -4.54
N PHE A 2 -10.20 42.59 -4.05
CA PHE A 2 -10.63 41.34 -3.41
C PHE A 2 -10.60 40.09 -4.31
N SER A 3 -10.72 40.20 -5.63
CA SER A 3 -10.72 39.08 -6.55
C SER A 3 -9.32 38.46 -6.80
N LYS A 4 -8.26 39.32 -6.77
CA LYS A 4 -6.87 38.88 -6.94
C LYS A 4 -6.36 38.09 -5.71
N GLU A 5 -6.66 38.54 -4.49
CA GLU A 5 -6.28 37.87 -3.28
C GLU A 5 -6.98 36.52 -3.13
N LYS A 6 -8.27 36.43 -3.43
CA LYS A 6 -9.01 35.15 -3.45
C LYS A 6 -8.44 34.18 -4.48
N MET A 7 -8.03 34.66 -5.65
CA MET A 7 -7.40 33.82 -6.67
C MET A 7 -6.03 33.30 -6.23
N ASP A 8 -5.25 34.11 -5.52
CA ASP A 8 -3.92 33.73 -5.04
C ASP A 8 -4.01 32.68 -3.92
N ILE A 9 -4.95 32.84 -2.98
CA ILE A 9 -5.24 31.86 -1.93
C ILE A 9 -5.70 30.53 -2.53
N ASN A 10 -6.56 30.55 -3.53
CA ASN A 10 -7.03 29.33 -4.19
C ASN A 10 -5.92 28.61 -4.96
N LYS A 11 -5.03 29.34 -5.62
CA LYS A 11 -3.85 28.77 -6.28
C LYS A 11 -2.90 28.10 -5.29
N ARG A 12 -2.66 28.74 -4.13
CA ARG A 12 -1.83 28.15 -3.06
C ARG A 12 -2.45 26.88 -2.49
N LYS A 13 -3.73 26.89 -2.19
CA LYS A 13 -4.47 25.72 -1.73
C LYS A 13 -4.41 24.58 -2.74
N GLN A 14 -4.57 24.89 -4.04
CA GLN A 14 -4.50 23.89 -5.09
C GLN A 14 -3.08 23.32 -5.23
N HIS A 15 -2.06 24.16 -5.11
CA HIS A 15 -0.66 23.71 -5.14
C HIS A 15 -0.34 22.77 -3.98
N ILE A 16 -0.68 23.14 -2.75
CA ILE A 16 -0.50 22.29 -1.56
C ILE A 16 -1.23 20.95 -1.72
N LEU A 17 -2.46 21.00 -2.23
CA LEU A 17 -3.26 19.79 -2.48
C LEU A 17 -2.60 18.89 -3.54
N ASN A 18 -2.07 19.47 -4.61
CA ASN A 18 -1.39 18.72 -5.67
C ASN A 18 -0.08 18.08 -5.17
N GLU A 19 0.71 18.80 -4.37
CA GLU A 19 1.92 18.24 -3.74
C GLU A 19 1.59 17.11 -2.76
N TYR A 20 0.55 17.28 -1.96
CA TYR A 20 0.05 16.22 -1.08
C TYR A 20 -0.43 14.99 -1.86
N LYS A 21 -1.20 15.20 -2.94
CA LYS A 21 -1.63 14.13 -3.86
C LYS A 21 -0.44 13.38 -4.45
N LYS A 22 0.57 14.12 -4.90
CA LYS A 22 1.78 13.57 -5.49
C LYS A 22 2.57 12.73 -4.48
N SER A 23 2.72 13.22 -3.24
CA SER A 23 3.42 12.49 -2.18
C SER A 23 2.70 11.19 -1.81
N LEU A 24 1.37 11.21 -1.66
CA LEU A 24 0.58 10.01 -1.37
C LEU A 24 0.64 9.00 -2.51
N LYS A 25 0.54 9.46 -3.76
CA LYS A 25 0.60 8.60 -4.94
C LYS A 25 1.91 7.82 -5.04
N GLN A 26 3.00 8.40 -4.55
CA GLN A 26 4.33 7.79 -4.62
C GLN A 26 4.60 6.79 -3.49
N ASN A 27 3.86 6.86 -2.38
CA ASN A 27 4.24 6.19 -1.14
C ASN A 27 3.31 5.06 -0.71
N ILE A 28 2.05 5.07 -1.12
CA ILE A 28 1.08 4.05 -0.71
C ILE A 28 0.84 3.05 -1.84
N MET A 29 1.11 1.79 -1.55
CA MET A 29 0.97 0.66 -2.46
C MET A 29 0.06 -0.40 -1.84
N THR A 30 -0.40 -1.32 -2.66
CA THR A 30 -1.19 -2.48 -2.23
C THR A 30 -0.55 -3.77 -2.73
N SER A 31 -0.61 -4.80 -1.92
CA SER A 31 -0.28 -6.19 -2.29
C SER A 31 -1.44 -7.09 -1.91
N ARG A 32 -1.78 -8.05 -2.79
CA ARG A 32 -2.95 -8.92 -2.61
C ARG A 32 -2.55 -10.30 -2.18
N PHE A 33 -3.33 -10.84 -1.25
CA PHE A 33 -3.18 -12.18 -0.71
C PHE A 33 -4.53 -12.89 -0.70
N ASN A 34 -4.52 -14.19 -0.79
CA ASN A 34 -5.56 -15.05 -0.27
C ASN A 34 -5.09 -15.63 1.09
N ASN A 35 -5.92 -16.40 1.77
CA ASN A 35 -5.54 -17.00 3.05
C ASN A 35 -4.29 -17.87 2.94
N PHE A 36 -4.15 -18.63 1.86
CA PHE A 36 -3.00 -19.50 1.63
C PHE A 36 -1.70 -18.71 1.50
N THR A 37 -1.64 -17.74 0.59
CA THR A 37 -0.44 -16.93 0.35
C THR A 37 -0.12 -16.02 1.54
N TYR A 38 -1.14 -15.54 2.25
CA TYR A 38 -0.92 -14.78 3.49
C TYR A 38 -0.24 -15.64 4.56
N ASN A 39 -0.68 -16.89 4.74
CA ASN A 39 -0.06 -17.82 5.70
C ASN A 39 1.37 -18.20 5.28
N GLU A 40 1.64 -18.37 4.00
CA GLU A 40 3.01 -18.57 3.51
C GLU A 40 3.91 -17.37 3.85
N ASN A 41 3.42 -16.16 3.63
CA ASN A 41 4.13 -14.92 3.96
C ASN A 41 4.41 -14.81 5.47
N LYS A 42 3.41 -15.08 6.28
CA LYS A 42 3.55 -15.09 7.74
C LYS A 42 4.59 -16.11 8.20
N ALA A 43 4.53 -17.32 7.68
CA ALA A 43 5.51 -18.37 8.00
C ALA A 43 6.94 -17.97 7.61
N TYR A 44 7.10 -17.33 6.47
CA TYR A 44 8.40 -16.80 6.03
C TYR A 44 8.94 -15.74 7.00
N ARG A 45 8.12 -14.81 7.46
CA ARG A 45 8.51 -13.78 8.45
C ARG A 45 8.89 -14.41 9.79
N GLU A 46 8.16 -15.42 10.23
CA GLU A 46 8.44 -16.13 11.50
C GLU A 46 9.78 -16.89 11.46
N LYS A 47 10.13 -17.45 10.31
CA LYS A 47 11.43 -18.13 10.10
C LYS A 47 12.60 -17.16 9.93
N ASN A 48 12.32 -15.91 9.60
CA ASN A 48 13.32 -14.88 9.36
C ASN A 48 13.03 -13.64 10.23
N PRO A 49 13.24 -13.73 11.54
CA PRO A 49 12.81 -12.69 12.49
C PRO A 49 13.49 -11.32 12.31
N HIS A 50 14.61 -11.27 11.58
CA HIS A 50 15.27 -10.03 11.20
C HIS A 50 14.56 -9.29 10.05
N ILE A 51 13.59 -9.93 9.41
CA ILE A 51 12.76 -9.36 8.35
C ILE A 51 11.41 -8.95 8.94
N GLY A 52 11.04 -7.69 8.81
CA GLY A 52 9.73 -7.20 9.24
C GLY A 52 8.63 -7.56 8.26
N CYS A 53 8.89 -7.41 6.97
CA CYS A 53 7.96 -7.75 5.90
C CYS A 53 8.67 -8.19 4.62
N ALA A 54 7.96 -8.93 3.79
CA ALA A 54 8.42 -9.36 2.47
C ALA A 54 7.25 -9.38 1.49
N TYR A 55 7.45 -8.82 0.31
CA TYR A 55 6.43 -8.79 -0.74
C TYR A 55 7.04 -9.27 -2.04
N CYS A 56 6.37 -10.21 -2.67
CA CYS A 56 6.86 -10.86 -3.87
C CYS A 56 5.86 -10.69 -5.01
N THR A 57 6.38 -10.39 -6.18
CA THR A 57 5.53 -10.13 -7.34
C THR A 57 6.10 -10.78 -8.60
N PRO A 58 5.23 -11.20 -9.56
CA PRO A 58 5.68 -11.64 -10.88
C PRO A 58 6.35 -10.52 -11.69
N TYR A 59 5.95 -9.27 -11.43
CA TYR A 59 6.42 -8.08 -12.13
C TYR A 59 7.08 -7.11 -11.16
N PRO A 60 8.13 -6.39 -11.57
CA PRO A 60 8.73 -5.36 -10.72
C PRO A 60 7.75 -4.21 -10.47
N ILE A 61 7.98 -3.48 -9.39
CA ILE A 61 7.27 -2.22 -9.14
C ILE A 61 7.53 -1.27 -10.31
N THR A 62 6.49 -0.55 -10.74
CA THR A 62 6.52 0.26 -11.96
C THR A 62 7.68 1.26 -11.99
N LEU A 63 8.19 1.53 -13.20
CA LEU A 63 9.32 2.45 -13.44
C LEU A 63 9.02 3.91 -13.06
N ASP A 64 7.74 4.27 -12.89
CA ASP A 64 7.34 5.62 -12.50
C ASP A 64 7.67 5.96 -11.04
N ILE A 65 8.03 4.95 -10.24
CA ILE A 65 8.44 5.14 -8.86
C ILE A 65 9.96 5.08 -8.81
N PRO A 66 10.65 6.14 -8.34
CA PRO A 66 12.09 6.16 -8.22
C PRO A 66 12.60 5.00 -7.38
N GLN A 67 13.75 4.44 -7.78
CA GLN A 67 14.45 3.44 -6.96
C GLN A 67 14.84 4.04 -5.62
N ASP A 68 14.92 3.19 -4.61
CA ASP A 68 15.26 3.56 -3.23
C ASP A 68 14.22 4.45 -2.51
N ASN A 69 13.06 4.71 -3.13
CA ASN A 69 11.94 5.34 -2.42
C ASN A 69 11.36 4.41 -1.35
N ILE A 70 10.95 5.02 -0.24
CA ILE A 70 10.21 4.32 0.81
C ILE A 70 8.75 4.15 0.36
N LEU A 71 8.25 2.93 0.45
CA LEU A 71 6.89 2.56 0.10
C LEU A 71 6.19 1.88 1.26
N TYR A 72 4.95 2.24 1.49
CA TYR A 72 4.06 1.62 2.46
C TYR A 72 3.10 0.67 1.76
N ILE A 73 3.11 -0.57 2.17
CA ILE A 73 2.34 -1.64 1.52
C ILE A 73 1.14 -2.02 2.38
N LEU A 74 -0.05 -1.78 1.86
CA LEU A 74 -1.29 -2.28 2.45
C LEU A 74 -1.47 -3.75 2.04
N GLU A 75 -1.53 -4.64 3.01
CA GLU A 75 -1.67 -6.08 2.80
C GLU A 75 -3.15 -6.47 2.67
N MET A 76 -3.63 -6.59 1.44
CA MET A 76 -5.01 -6.94 1.15
C MET A 76 -5.23 -8.45 1.21
N ASN A 77 -6.03 -8.94 2.15
CA ASN A 77 -6.50 -10.32 2.12
C ASN A 77 -7.87 -10.40 1.41
N ASN A 78 -7.85 -10.92 0.20
CA ASN A 78 -9.03 -10.98 -0.67
C ASN A 78 -10.09 -12.00 -0.23
N ASP A 79 -9.73 -12.97 0.60
CA ASP A 79 -10.70 -13.97 1.09
C ASP A 79 -11.59 -13.41 2.19
N ILE A 80 -11.06 -12.53 3.03
CA ILE A 80 -11.81 -11.94 4.15
C ILE A 80 -12.09 -10.45 3.97
N ASN A 81 -11.69 -9.86 2.86
CA ASN A 81 -11.87 -8.44 2.54
C ASN A 81 -11.36 -7.49 3.64
N LYS A 82 -10.15 -7.73 4.08
CA LYS A 82 -9.51 -6.99 5.16
C LYS A 82 -8.05 -6.71 4.87
N ILE A 83 -7.58 -5.53 5.24
CA ILE A 83 -6.15 -5.21 5.29
C ILE A 83 -5.58 -5.82 6.56
N MET A 84 -4.56 -6.67 6.41
CA MET A 84 -3.98 -7.47 7.49
C MET A 84 -2.86 -6.74 8.23
N GLY A 85 -2.20 -5.83 7.58
CA GLY A 85 -1.09 -5.07 8.14
C GLY A 85 -0.52 -4.08 7.13
N ILE A 86 0.48 -3.34 7.56
CA ILE A 86 1.18 -2.36 6.74
C ILE A 86 2.68 -2.63 6.86
N GLY A 87 3.31 -2.94 5.74
CA GLY A 87 4.76 -3.07 5.67
C GLY A 87 5.42 -1.82 5.08
N MET A 88 6.66 -1.59 5.46
CA MET A 88 7.48 -0.53 4.89
C MET A 88 8.68 -1.15 4.17
N ILE A 89 8.78 -0.88 2.89
CA ILE A 89 9.89 -1.35 2.04
C ILE A 89 10.59 -0.17 1.37
N ILE A 90 11.79 -0.44 0.89
CA ILE A 90 12.47 0.42 -0.07
C ILE A 90 12.23 -0.16 -1.46
N ASN A 91 11.99 0.68 -2.46
CA ASN A 91 11.81 0.24 -3.86
C ASN A 91 13.12 -0.28 -4.44
N LYS A 92 13.55 -1.43 -3.96
CA LYS A 92 14.76 -2.13 -4.39
C LYS A 92 14.53 -3.63 -4.32
N ASN A 93 14.64 -4.27 -5.47
CA ASN A 93 14.52 -5.73 -5.55
C ASN A 93 15.66 -6.41 -4.78
N SER A 94 15.33 -7.35 -3.90
CA SER A 94 16.31 -8.11 -3.14
C SER A 94 16.85 -9.27 -3.97
N LYS A 95 18.13 -9.23 -4.31
CA LYS A 95 18.80 -10.30 -5.06
C LYS A 95 19.12 -11.54 -4.21
N TYR A 96 19.07 -11.41 -2.90
CA TYR A 96 19.52 -12.45 -1.95
C TYR A 96 18.37 -13.14 -1.20
N ALA A 97 17.14 -12.70 -1.41
CA ALA A 97 16.00 -13.30 -0.76
C ALA A 97 15.67 -14.66 -1.40
N LYS A 98 15.42 -15.65 -0.56
CA LYS A 98 14.95 -16.95 -0.97
C LYS A 98 13.44 -16.93 -1.21
N SER A 99 12.92 -17.94 -1.90
CA SER A 99 11.50 -18.12 -2.18
C SER A 99 10.63 -17.97 -0.94
N VAL A 100 9.64 -17.10 -1.02
CA VAL A 100 8.61 -16.90 0.00
C VAL A 100 7.41 -17.81 -0.25
N TYR A 101 7.01 -17.95 -1.52
CA TYR A 101 5.83 -18.69 -1.94
C TYR A 101 6.19 -20.01 -2.63
N THR A 102 5.31 -20.98 -2.49
CA THR A 102 5.41 -22.28 -3.19
C THR A 102 5.32 -22.09 -4.70
N HIS A 103 4.46 -21.17 -5.17
CA HIS A 103 4.34 -20.88 -6.60
C HIS A 103 5.49 -19.97 -7.06
N GLY A 104 6.40 -20.54 -7.90
CA GLY A 104 7.65 -19.89 -8.29
C GLY A 104 7.52 -18.55 -9.02
N ASN A 105 6.45 -18.34 -9.76
CA ASN A 105 6.22 -17.08 -10.48
C ASN A 105 6.06 -15.87 -9.54
N TYR A 106 5.54 -16.07 -8.34
CA TYR A 106 5.40 -15.01 -7.35
C TYR A 106 6.73 -14.61 -6.70
N ASN A 107 7.77 -15.41 -6.83
CA ASN A 107 9.08 -15.16 -6.23
C ASN A 107 10.07 -14.45 -7.15
N ARG A 108 9.64 -13.97 -8.30
CA ARG A 108 10.55 -13.35 -9.29
C ARG A 108 11.13 -12.03 -8.82
N ASN A 109 10.33 -11.21 -8.17
CA ASN A 109 10.72 -9.91 -7.63
C ASN A 109 10.38 -9.88 -6.15
N ILE A 110 11.37 -9.72 -5.30
CA ILE A 110 11.22 -9.78 -3.84
C ILE A 110 11.66 -8.46 -3.23
N TYR A 111 10.78 -7.86 -2.45
CA TYR A 111 11.00 -6.61 -1.71
C TYR A 111 10.91 -6.88 -0.22
N ILE A 112 11.96 -6.54 0.51
CA ILE A 112 12.09 -6.82 1.94
C ILE A 112 12.17 -5.52 2.71
N GLY A 113 11.49 -5.47 3.86
CA GLY A 113 11.54 -4.35 4.79
C GLY A 113 11.79 -4.80 6.22
N LYS A 114 12.27 -3.87 7.04
CA LYS A 114 12.55 -4.10 8.46
C LYS A 114 11.31 -3.89 9.35
N TYR A 115 10.33 -3.13 8.87
CA TYR A 115 9.22 -2.65 9.67
C TYR A 115 7.89 -3.12 9.11
N ARG A 116 7.05 -3.62 9.99
CA ARG A 116 5.67 -3.99 9.73
C ARG A 116 4.84 -3.76 10.98
N ILE A 117 3.64 -3.23 10.79
CA ILE A 117 2.62 -3.12 11.84
C ILE A 117 1.50 -4.10 11.49
N ASP A 118 1.18 -5.00 12.40
CA ASP A 118 0.03 -5.89 12.25
C ASP A 118 -1.28 -5.14 12.50
N ARG A 119 -2.36 -5.57 11.86
CA ARG A 119 -3.69 -4.95 12.05
C ARG A 119 -4.10 -4.90 13.52
N SER A 120 -3.75 -5.91 14.29
CA SER A 120 -4.05 -6.02 15.72
C SER A 120 -3.31 -5.01 16.62
N GLU A 121 -2.24 -4.42 16.11
CA GLU A 121 -1.43 -3.43 16.85
C GLU A 121 -1.93 -2.00 16.70
N LEU A 122 -2.94 -1.76 15.86
CA LEU A 122 -3.48 -0.42 15.62
C LEU A 122 -4.29 0.08 16.81
N THR A 123 -4.21 1.39 17.06
CA THR A 123 -5.08 2.08 18.00
C THR A 123 -6.53 2.11 17.49
N GLU A 124 -7.49 2.43 18.36
CA GLU A 124 -8.90 2.56 17.97
C GLU A 124 -9.10 3.62 16.87
N GLN A 125 -8.38 4.73 16.94
CA GLN A 125 -8.44 5.80 15.94
C GLN A 125 -7.85 5.36 14.59
N GLU A 126 -6.74 4.65 14.62
CA GLU A 126 -6.10 4.08 13.42
C GLU A 126 -6.98 2.99 12.80
N GLU A 127 -7.66 2.19 13.62
CA GLU A 127 -8.59 1.16 13.14
C GLU A 127 -9.78 1.77 12.37
N VAL A 128 -10.29 2.91 12.79
CA VAL A 128 -11.33 3.65 12.06
C VAL A 128 -10.84 4.04 10.66
N ILE A 129 -9.63 4.55 10.56
CA ILE A 129 -9.00 4.88 9.27
C ILE A 129 -8.82 3.63 8.42
N MET A 130 -8.37 2.55 9.02
CA MET A 130 -8.12 1.29 8.30
C MET A 130 -9.41 0.64 7.80
N LYS A 131 -10.52 0.75 8.52
CA LYS A 131 -11.85 0.33 8.03
C LYS A 131 -12.29 1.11 6.79
N ALA A 132 -11.94 2.39 6.70
CA ALA A 132 -12.18 3.17 5.49
C ALA A 132 -11.35 2.65 4.31
N PHE A 133 -10.10 2.29 4.52
CA PHE A 133 -9.28 1.62 3.50
C PHE A 133 -9.82 0.25 3.10
N ASP A 134 -10.36 -0.53 4.04
CA ASP A 134 -11.03 -1.79 3.70
C ASP A 134 -12.19 -1.58 2.72
N ILE A 135 -13.00 -0.56 2.95
CA ILE A 135 -14.11 -0.21 2.04
C ILE A 135 -13.58 0.16 0.65
N LEU A 136 -12.56 1.01 0.59
CA LEU A 136 -11.99 1.45 -0.69
C LEU A 136 -11.33 0.32 -1.47
N CYS A 137 -10.62 -0.57 -0.78
CA CYS A 137 -9.91 -1.66 -1.42
C CYS A 137 -10.82 -2.81 -1.87
N PHE A 138 -11.88 -3.11 -1.12
CA PHE A 138 -12.65 -4.35 -1.30
C PHE A 138 -14.11 -4.18 -1.70
N LYS A 139 -14.77 -3.09 -1.32
CA LYS A 139 -16.22 -2.99 -1.35
C LYS A 139 -16.80 -2.01 -2.38
N THR A 140 -16.00 -1.19 -3.01
CA THR A 140 -16.48 -0.25 -4.02
C THR A 140 -16.51 -0.88 -5.42
N ASN A 141 -17.21 -0.23 -6.35
CA ASN A 141 -17.20 -0.66 -7.76
C ASN A 141 -15.79 -0.63 -8.36
N ASN A 142 -14.93 0.23 -7.84
CA ASN A 142 -13.52 0.34 -8.21
C ASN A 142 -12.60 -0.39 -7.22
N HIS A 143 -13.03 -1.54 -6.68
CA HIS A 143 -12.22 -2.33 -5.78
C HIS A 143 -10.90 -2.78 -6.43
N MET A 144 -9.91 -3.09 -5.61
CA MET A 144 -8.56 -3.42 -6.07
C MET A 144 -8.26 -4.92 -5.99
N LYS A 145 -9.26 -5.77 -5.82
CA LYS A 145 -9.07 -7.23 -5.62
C LYS A 145 -8.46 -7.95 -6.82
N ARG A 146 -8.71 -7.47 -8.03
CA ARG A 146 -8.27 -8.10 -9.29
C ARG A 146 -6.85 -7.73 -9.71
N GLY A 147 -6.23 -6.77 -9.05
CA GLY A 147 -4.87 -6.37 -9.38
C GLY A 147 -3.85 -7.48 -9.13
N GLN A 148 -2.72 -7.43 -9.84
CA GLN A 148 -1.59 -8.34 -9.64
C GLN A 148 -0.35 -7.58 -9.23
N GLY A 149 0.44 -8.19 -8.34
CA GLY A 149 1.69 -7.62 -7.87
C GLY A 149 1.50 -6.47 -6.89
N ILE A 150 2.50 -5.61 -6.80
CA ILE A 150 2.47 -4.41 -5.97
C ILE A 150 2.01 -3.25 -6.84
N LEU A 151 0.84 -2.69 -6.50
CA LEU A 151 0.21 -1.60 -7.27
C LEU A 151 0.04 -0.35 -6.41
N GLN A 152 0.09 0.80 -7.07
CA GLN A 152 -0.20 2.08 -6.42
C GLN A 152 -1.65 2.13 -5.92
N PHE A 153 -1.83 2.64 -4.69
CA PHE A 153 -3.15 2.96 -4.19
C PHE A 153 -3.71 4.18 -4.95
N PRO A 154 -4.94 4.11 -5.49
CA PRO A 154 -5.52 5.21 -6.25
C PRO A 154 -5.92 6.36 -5.32
N VAL A 155 -5.09 7.38 -5.25
CA VAL A 155 -5.26 8.55 -4.36
C VAL A 155 -6.60 9.24 -4.57
N LYS A 156 -7.15 9.21 -5.78
CA LYS A 156 -8.49 9.75 -6.09
C LYS A 156 -9.58 9.17 -5.20
N SER A 157 -9.42 7.93 -4.74
CA SER A 157 -10.37 7.28 -3.85
C SER A 157 -10.42 7.91 -2.46
N LEU A 158 -9.32 8.51 -1.99
CA LEU A 158 -9.27 9.18 -0.68
C LEU A 158 -10.13 10.44 -0.64
N TYR A 159 -10.40 11.06 -1.78
CA TYR A 159 -11.24 12.27 -1.82
C TYR A 159 -12.73 11.97 -1.72
N ARG A 160 -13.13 10.76 -2.02
CA ARG A 160 -14.54 10.33 -1.91
C ARG A 160 -15.00 10.21 -0.47
N ILE A 161 -14.08 10.01 0.47
CA ILE A 161 -14.38 9.91 1.90
C ILE A 161 -14.62 11.28 2.54
N LYS A 162 -14.06 12.35 1.98
CA LYS A 162 -14.13 13.70 2.56
C LYS A 162 -15.38 14.52 2.21
N LYS A 163 -16.31 13.98 1.46
CA LYS A 163 -17.62 14.63 1.28
C LYS A 163 -18.53 14.15 2.40
N PRO A 164 -18.86 15.02 3.38
CA PRO A 164 -19.94 14.68 4.29
C PRO A 164 -21.22 14.45 3.47
N VAL A 165 -21.83 13.37 3.74
CA VAL A 165 -23.16 13.06 3.19
C VAL A 165 -24.16 14.06 3.75
#